data_097c2665dca19c10963b42eb84873398
#
_entry.id   097c2665dca19c10963b42eb84873398
#
_cell.length_a   1.000
_cell.length_b   1.000
_cell.length_c   1.000
_cell.angle_alpha   90.00
_cell.angle_beta   90.00
_cell.angle_gamma   90.00
#
_symmetry.space_group_name_H-M   'P 1'
#
loop_
_entity.id
_entity.type
_entity.pdbx_description
1 polymer ?
#
loop_
_entity_poly.entity_id
_entity_poly.type
_entity_poly.pdbx_seq_one_letter_code
_entity_poly.pdbx_strand_id
1 'polypeptide(L)'
;MSVAKTTRTYIDQLDSAKLFTYADIPSDNKATVAIELSRLFKKGIIKKVSKGKFYKPKKRLFGEVEPSSDDKISSYLNTTQGVSYETGLNSFRQLGLTTQIANTITIATSKPYKKVEIDNIKLKLVPKRVDVAKEDIYLVQILDALKDIKKIPATTPENAFTYLKNIIQKETKDNQIKLTEYAMKYTPRTRVLLGAILKEIGLWEEAFKLKETLNPITTFKIGISSDTLPSKKYWNII
;
A
#
# COMPACT_ATOMS: atom_id res chain seq x y z
N MET A 1 30.54 25.15 1.89
CA MET A 1 30.30 24.90 3.34
C MET A 1 30.73 23.48 3.67
N SER A 2 31.19 23.22 4.93
CA SER A 2 31.45 21.81 5.30
C SER A 2 30.14 21.03 5.46
N VAL A 3 30.18 19.76 5.09
CA VAL A 3 28.98 18.86 5.20
C VAL A 3 28.42 18.85 6.63
N ALA A 4 29.29 18.90 7.64
CA ALA A 4 28.87 18.96 9.04
C ALA A 4 28.09 20.25 9.35
N LYS A 5 28.51 21.40 8.82
CA LYS A 5 27.79 22.68 8.99
C LYS A 5 26.43 22.64 8.28
N THR A 6 26.38 22.17 7.04
CA THR A 6 25.14 22.02 6.28
C THR A 6 24.15 21.10 7.00
N THR A 7 24.61 19.95 7.53
CA THR A 7 23.77 19.00 8.27
C THR A 7 23.19 19.64 9.54
N ARG A 8 23.98 20.38 10.30
CA ARG A 8 23.51 21.07 11.52
C ARG A 8 22.51 22.16 11.19
N THR A 9 22.82 23.02 10.22
CA THR A 9 21.88 24.08 9.79
C THR A 9 20.54 23.50 9.37
N TYR A 10 20.53 22.39 8.61
CA TYR A 10 19.31 21.69 8.23
C TYR A 10 18.50 21.25 9.47
N ILE A 11 19.16 20.62 10.45
CA ILE A 11 18.50 20.12 11.68
C ILE A 11 18.01 21.28 12.55
N ASP A 12 18.75 22.39 12.61
CA ASP A 12 18.33 23.55 13.40
C ASP A 12 17.05 24.20 12.84
N GLN A 13 16.91 24.20 11.51
CA GLN A 13 15.73 24.71 10.80
C GLN A 13 14.57 23.73 10.76
N LEU A 14 14.81 22.44 11.11
CA LEU A 14 13.78 21.42 11.06
C LEU A 14 12.75 21.61 12.18
N ASP A 15 11.47 21.51 11.83
CA ASP A 15 10.40 21.47 12.81
C ASP A 15 10.58 20.31 13.78
N SER A 16 10.27 20.56 15.05
CA SER A 16 10.37 19.53 16.08
C SER A 16 9.38 18.40 15.81
N ALA A 17 9.77 17.17 16.12
CA ALA A 17 9.04 15.92 15.87
C ALA A 17 8.84 15.57 14.39
N LYS A 18 9.34 16.37 13.44
CA LYS A 18 9.31 16.03 12.02
C LYS A 18 10.33 14.95 11.69
N LEU A 19 9.90 13.94 10.96
CA LEU A 19 10.78 12.86 10.48
C LEU A 19 11.63 13.31 9.30
N PHE A 20 12.90 12.87 9.27
CA PHE A 20 13.81 13.09 8.17
C PHE A 20 14.76 11.90 7.97
N THR A 21 15.38 11.83 6.80
CA THR A 21 16.31 10.80 6.38
C THR A 21 17.64 11.43 5.90
N TYR A 22 18.62 10.59 5.57
CA TYR A 22 19.85 11.08 4.92
C TYR A 22 19.59 11.80 3.60
N ALA A 23 18.52 11.41 2.87
CA ALA A 23 18.21 11.97 1.56
C ALA A 23 17.73 13.42 1.64
N ASP A 24 17.08 13.78 2.74
CA ASP A 24 16.49 15.11 2.94
C ASP A 24 17.55 16.19 3.20
N ILE A 25 18.78 15.80 3.56
CA ILE A 25 19.87 16.74 3.84
C ILE A 25 20.55 17.13 2.52
N PRO A 26 20.66 18.43 2.19
CA PRO A 26 21.22 18.92 0.94
C PRO A 26 22.76 18.79 0.94
N SER A 27 23.26 17.59 0.61
CA SER A 27 24.68 17.28 0.49
C SER A 27 24.88 16.08 -0.42
N ASP A 28 25.88 16.16 -1.30
CA ASP A 28 26.23 15.05 -2.21
C ASP A 28 27.00 13.95 -1.48
N ASN A 29 27.70 14.28 -0.38
CA ASN A 29 28.45 13.30 0.39
C ASN A 29 27.61 12.68 1.51
N LYS A 30 26.77 11.70 1.15
CA LYS A 30 25.87 11.00 2.09
C LYS A 30 26.63 10.21 3.16
N ALA A 31 27.85 9.76 2.89
CA ALA A 31 28.68 9.07 3.89
C ALA A 31 29.06 10.00 5.04
N THR A 32 29.52 11.22 4.72
CA THR A 32 29.85 12.23 5.74
C THR A 32 28.59 12.70 6.50
N VAL A 33 27.45 12.84 5.81
CA VAL A 33 26.16 13.11 6.47
C VAL A 33 25.83 12.01 7.49
N ALA A 34 25.99 10.74 7.14
CA ALA A 34 25.73 9.61 8.04
C ALA A 34 26.60 9.66 9.31
N ILE A 35 27.89 10.03 9.17
CA ILE A 35 28.81 10.19 10.30
C ILE A 35 28.34 11.33 11.22
N GLU A 36 27.95 12.46 10.65
CA GLU A 36 27.51 13.62 11.45
C GLU A 36 26.16 13.32 12.14
N LEU A 37 25.20 12.68 11.46
CA LEU A 37 23.96 12.24 12.10
C LEU A 37 24.21 11.24 13.24
N SER A 38 25.18 10.36 13.09
CA SER A 38 25.57 9.44 14.17
C SER A 38 26.12 10.21 15.39
N ARG A 39 26.93 11.27 15.16
CA ARG A 39 27.44 12.15 16.23
C ARG A 39 26.31 12.91 16.93
N LEU A 40 25.38 13.48 16.16
CA LEU A 40 24.23 14.22 16.69
C LEU A 40 23.28 13.32 17.47
N PHE A 41 23.09 12.07 17.01
CA PHE A 41 22.33 11.05 17.73
C PHE A 41 23.00 10.70 19.09
N LYS A 42 24.32 10.45 19.09
CA LYS A 42 25.06 10.20 20.34
C LYS A 42 24.99 11.36 21.33
N LYS A 43 24.88 12.60 20.83
CA LYS A 43 24.72 13.81 21.65
C LYS A 43 23.27 14.06 22.09
N GLY A 44 22.30 13.23 21.67
CA GLY A 44 20.89 13.41 22.00
C GLY A 44 20.21 14.59 21.29
N ILE A 45 20.87 15.24 20.31
CA ILE A 45 20.30 16.36 19.56
C ILE A 45 19.21 15.88 18.61
N ILE A 46 19.36 14.67 18.06
CA ILE A 46 18.35 13.96 17.29
C ILE A 46 18.11 12.59 17.88
N LYS A 47 16.92 12.06 17.65
CA LYS A 47 16.55 10.69 18.01
C LYS A 47 16.26 9.87 16.77
N LYS A 48 16.29 8.54 16.90
CA LYS A 48 16.10 7.60 15.82
C LYS A 48 14.79 6.86 16.01
N VAL A 49 13.94 6.87 14.97
CA VAL A 49 12.71 6.08 14.94
C VAL A 49 12.97 4.68 14.39
N SER A 50 13.77 4.59 13.33
CA SER A 50 14.17 3.32 12.72
C SER A 50 15.46 3.50 11.92
N LYS A 51 15.99 2.42 11.30
CA LYS A 51 17.22 2.50 10.50
C LYS A 51 17.08 3.56 9.39
N GLY A 52 17.89 4.62 9.50
CA GLY A 52 17.94 5.73 8.53
C GLY A 52 16.85 6.78 8.69
N LYS A 53 16.00 6.72 9.71
CA LYS A 53 14.95 7.70 9.99
C LYS A 53 15.16 8.33 11.36
N PHE A 54 15.18 9.64 11.39
CA PHE A 54 15.51 10.46 12.56
C PHE A 54 14.46 11.55 12.76
N TYR A 55 14.44 12.14 13.94
CA TYR A 55 13.67 13.32 14.26
C TYR A 55 14.38 14.18 15.29
N LYS A 56 14.03 15.47 15.36
CA LYS A 56 14.49 16.41 16.38
C LYS A 56 13.49 16.39 17.52
N PRO A 57 13.83 15.94 18.74
CA PRO A 57 12.91 15.94 19.85
C PRO A 57 12.58 17.36 20.28
N LYS A 58 11.33 17.60 20.73
CA LYS A 58 10.92 18.86 21.35
C LYS A 58 10.74 18.62 22.85
N LYS A 59 11.56 19.26 23.65
CA LYS A 59 11.40 19.25 25.11
C LYS A 59 10.17 20.08 25.49
N ARG A 60 9.30 19.53 26.32
CA ARG A 60 8.18 20.20 26.96
C ARG A 60 8.23 19.97 28.46
N LEU A 61 7.38 20.68 29.23
CA LEU A 61 7.31 20.55 30.69
C LEU A 61 7.06 19.11 31.18
N PHE A 62 6.33 18.32 30.38
CA PHE A 62 5.96 16.94 30.72
C PHE A 62 6.68 15.88 29.85
N GLY A 63 7.90 16.19 29.37
CA GLY A 63 8.69 15.23 28.57
C GLY A 63 8.99 15.69 27.16
N GLU A 64 9.44 14.74 26.32
CA GLU A 64 9.78 15.01 24.93
C GLU A 64 8.64 14.63 24.00
N VAL A 65 8.40 15.45 22.98
CA VAL A 65 7.43 15.15 21.93
C VAL A 65 8.10 14.34 20.85
N GLU A 66 7.54 13.17 20.60
CA GLU A 66 7.92 12.27 19.50
C GLU A 66 7.02 12.48 18.27
N PRO A 67 7.44 12.01 17.07
CA PRO A 67 6.54 11.94 15.91
C PRO A 67 5.30 11.12 16.22
N SER A 68 4.16 11.52 15.68
CA SER A 68 2.91 10.77 15.81
C SER A 68 3.01 9.39 15.12
N SER A 69 2.09 8.48 15.45
CA SER A 69 1.98 7.19 14.76
C SER A 69 1.76 7.37 13.26
N ASP A 70 0.94 8.35 12.88
CA ASP A 70 0.65 8.66 11.48
C ASP A 70 1.88 9.20 10.75
N ASP A 71 2.71 10.04 11.38
CA ASP A 71 3.96 10.50 10.80
C ASP A 71 4.95 9.33 10.59
N LYS A 72 5.03 8.42 11.57
CA LYS A 72 5.86 7.23 11.49
C LYS A 72 5.44 6.34 10.32
N ILE A 73 4.14 6.09 10.14
CA ILE A 73 3.58 5.31 9.01
C ILE A 73 3.80 6.05 7.69
N SER A 74 3.47 7.34 7.62
CA SER A 74 3.62 8.19 6.42
C SER A 74 5.05 8.20 5.89
N SER A 75 6.03 8.06 6.77
CA SER A 75 7.44 7.95 6.38
C SER A 75 7.78 6.69 5.56
N TYR A 76 6.90 5.69 5.55
CA TYR A 76 7.00 4.48 4.71
C TYR A 76 6.12 4.58 3.46
N LEU A 77 5.08 5.39 3.49
CA LEU A 77 4.22 5.67 2.35
C LEU A 77 4.88 6.67 1.39
N ASN A 78 5.46 7.74 1.92
CA ASN A 78 6.13 8.78 1.15
C ASN A 78 7.60 8.39 0.91
N THR A 79 7.87 7.70 -0.20
CA THR A 79 9.23 7.30 -0.57
C THR A 79 9.64 7.95 -1.88
N THR A 80 10.94 8.23 -2.05
CA THR A 80 11.51 8.75 -3.30
C THR A 80 11.48 7.74 -4.46
N GLN A 81 11.10 6.47 -4.17
CA GLN A 81 11.06 5.36 -5.13
C GLN A 81 9.63 5.07 -5.63
N GLY A 82 8.83 6.10 -5.84
CA GLY A 82 7.45 5.99 -6.29
C GLY A 82 6.43 5.82 -5.17
N VAL A 83 5.16 5.79 -5.54
CA VAL A 83 4.03 5.73 -4.62
C VAL A 83 3.99 4.39 -3.88
N SER A 84 3.91 4.45 -2.57
CA SER A 84 3.59 3.31 -1.70
C SER A 84 2.20 3.52 -1.09
N TYR A 85 1.47 2.45 -0.79
CA TYR A 85 0.10 2.55 -0.29
C TYR A 85 -0.24 1.45 0.71
N GLU A 86 -1.19 1.70 1.57
CA GLU A 86 -1.73 0.69 2.48
C GLU A 86 -2.53 -0.36 1.72
N THR A 87 -2.32 -1.63 2.07
CA THR A 87 -3.05 -2.79 1.52
C THR A 87 -3.39 -3.80 2.61
N GLY A 88 -4.08 -4.87 2.24
CA GLY A 88 -4.50 -5.92 3.17
C GLY A 88 -5.63 -5.47 4.08
N LEU A 89 -5.65 -5.92 5.35
CA LEU A 89 -6.80 -5.76 6.23
C LEU A 89 -7.26 -4.32 6.41
N ASN A 90 -6.33 -3.36 6.50
CA ASN A 90 -6.66 -1.94 6.62
C ASN A 90 -7.40 -1.43 5.37
N SER A 91 -6.89 -1.73 4.17
CA SER A 91 -7.58 -1.32 2.93
C SER A 91 -8.92 -2.03 2.76
N PHE A 92 -9.04 -3.30 3.17
CA PHE A 92 -10.32 -4.01 3.13
C PHE A 92 -11.36 -3.38 4.05
N ARG A 93 -10.93 -2.89 5.22
CA ARG A 93 -11.79 -2.13 6.13
C ARG A 93 -12.18 -0.77 5.55
N GLN A 94 -11.24 -0.04 4.94
CA GLN A 94 -11.52 1.22 4.25
C GLN A 94 -12.51 1.03 3.08
N LEU A 95 -12.41 -0.07 2.36
CA LEU A 95 -13.35 -0.46 1.31
C LEU A 95 -14.72 -0.95 1.86
N GLY A 96 -14.87 -1.14 3.18
CA GLY A 96 -16.11 -1.62 3.80
C GLY A 96 -16.30 -3.15 3.75
N LEU A 97 -15.27 -3.91 3.37
CA LEU A 97 -15.33 -5.38 3.24
C LEU A 97 -15.24 -6.11 4.58
N THR A 98 -14.79 -5.44 5.63
CA THR A 98 -14.65 -6.00 6.98
C THR A 98 -14.65 -4.90 8.03
N THR A 99 -15.04 -5.24 9.26
CA THR A 99 -14.94 -4.35 10.43
C THR A 99 -13.71 -4.63 11.29
N GLN A 100 -12.94 -5.65 10.97
CA GLN A 100 -11.77 -6.03 11.77
C GLN A 100 -10.65 -5.00 11.68
N ILE A 101 -10.00 -4.75 12.82
CA ILE A 101 -8.85 -3.86 12.94
C ILE A 101 -7.57 -4.68 12.80
N ALA A 102 -6.65 -4.20 11.98
CA ALA A 102 -5.37 -4.86 11.79
C ALA A 102 -4.38 -4.55 12.92
N ASN A 103 -3.82 -5.58 13.53
CA ASN A 103 -2.67 -5.43 14.45
C ASN A 103 -1.34 -5.17 13.71
N THR A 104 -1.33 -5.31 12.39
CA THR A 104 -0.17 -5.09 11.54
C THR A 104 -0.61 -4.34 10.28
N ILE A 105 -0.04 -3.17 10.07
CA ILE A 105 -0.30 -2.36 8.89
C ILE A 105 0.53 -2.92 7.74
N THR A 106 -0.12 -3.27 6.64
CA THR A 106 0.56 -3.75 5.43
C THR A 106 0.70 -2.63 4.43
N ILE A 107 1.93 -2.38 3.95
CA ILE A 107 2.25 -1.33 2.98
C ILE A 107 2.84 -1.97 1.73
N ALA A 108 2.20 -1.75 0.59
CA ALA A 108 2.72 -2.10 -0.73
C ALA A 108 3.75 -1.04 -1.17
N THR A 109 4.96 -1.47 -1.54
CA THR A 109 6.07 -0.59 -1.84
C THR A 109 6.99 -1.19 -2.89
N SER A 110 7.86 -0.40 -3.52
CA SER A 110 8.90 -0.88 -4.45
C SER A 110 10.02 -1.69 -3.75
N LYS A 111 10.02 -1.73 -2.41
CA LYS A 111 11.03 -2.45 -1.63
C LYS A 111 10.67 -3.92 -1.47
N PRO A 112 11.66 -4.81 -1.26
CA PRO A 112 11.41 -6.20 -0.97
C PRO A 112 10.64 -6.38 0.35
N TYR A 113 10.03 -7.57 0.52
CA TYR A 113 9.33 -7.95 1.74
C TYR A 113 10.16 -7.69 2.99
N LYS A 114 9.56 -7.01 3.98
CA LYS A 114 10.19 -6.75 5.28
C LYS A 114 9.13 -6.55 6.36
N LYS A 115 9.38 -7.11 7.55
CA LYS A 115 8.66 -6.73 8.76
C LYS A 115 9.45 -5.64 9.49
N VAL A 116 8.77 -4.62 9.96
CA VAL A 116 9.35 -3.50 10.71
C VAL A 116 8.48 -3.28 11.93
N GLU A 117 9.11 -3.11 13.06
CA GLU A 117 8.44 -2.71 14.31
C GLU A 117 9.02 -1.36 14.73
N ILE A 118 8.13 -0.42 15.02
CA ILE A 118 8.47 0.94 15.44
C ILE A 118 7.62 1.21 16.66
N ASP A 119 8.25 1.23 17.82
CA ASP A 119 7.54 1.29 19.11
C ASP A 119 6.49 0.16 19.16
N ASN A 120 5.21 0.49 19.25
CA ASN A 120 4.11 -0.47 19.27
C ASN A 120 3.45 -0.69 17.88
N ILE A 121 3.99 -0.09 16.80
CA ILE A 121 3.43 -0.19 15.46
C ILE A 121 4.14 -1.30 14.70
N LYS A 122 3.40 -2.33 14.31
CA LYS A 122 3.88 -3.42 13.45
C LYS A 122 3.57 -3.11 12.00
N LEU A 123 4.61 -3.00 11.17
CA LEU A 123 4.49 -2.78 9.74
C LEU A 123 4.96 -4.01 8.96
N LYS A 124 4.25 -4.33 7.90
CA LYS A 124 4.61 -5.36 6.93
C LYS A 124 4.75 -4.71 5.56
N LEU A 125 5.98 -4.57 5.08
CA LEU A 125 6.27 -4.08 3.74
C LEU A 125 6.17 -5.24 2.76
N VAL A 126 5.40 -5.07 1.69
CA VAL A 126 5.23 -6.07 0.62
C VAL A 126 5.54 -5.44 -0.74
N PRO A 127 6.10 -6.18 -1.69
CA PRO A 127 6.30 -5.66 -3.05
C PRO A 127 4.96 -5.29 -3.69
N LYS A 128 4.85 -4.06 -4.21
CA LYS A 128 3.70 -3.65 -5.02
C LYS A 128 3.69 -4.40 -6.36
N ARG A 129 2.51 -4.62 -6.91
CA ARG A 129 2.32 -5.35 -8.16
C ARG A 129 2.51 -4.48 -9.39
N VAL A 130 2.19 -3.21 -9.25
CA VAL A 130 2.19 -2.23 -10.33
C VAL A 130 2.58 -0.87 -9.77
N ASP A 131 3.21 -0.06 -10.60
CA ASP A 131 3.38 1.35 -10.31
C ASP A 131 2.05 2.06 -10.50
N VAL A 132 1.67 2.86 -9.53
CA VAL A 132 0.35 3.50 -9.47
C VAL A 132 0.51 4.99 -9.20
N ALA A 133 -0.33 5.80 -9.81
CA ALA A 133 -0.48 7.21 -9.48
C ALA A 133 -1.17 7.36 -8.11
N LYS A 134 -0.92 8.45 -7.41
CA LYS A 134 -1.45 8.65 -6.05
C LYS A 134 -2.98 8.66 -6.03
N GLU A 135 -3.60 9.23 -7.04
CA GLU A 135 -5.04 9.29 -7.27
C GLU A 135 -5.68 7.94 -7.55
N ASP A 136 -4.91 6.97 -8.06
CA ASP A 136 -5.40 5.64 -8.45
C ASP A 136 -5.17 4.57 -7.34
N ILE A 137 -4.65 4.95 -6.16
CA ILE A 137 -4.40 4.02 -5.04
C ILE A 137 -5.66 3.20 -4.72
N TYR A 138 -6.82 3.83 -4.71
CA TYR A 138 -8.09 3.18 -4.44
C TYR A 138 -8.38 2.03 -5.42
N LEU A 139 -8.06 2.20 -6.71
CA LEU A 139 -8.27 1.18 -7.74
C LEU A 139 -7.39 -0.06 -7.50
N VAL A 140 -6.12 0.14 -7.15
CA VAL A 140 -5.24 -0.99 -6.84
C VAL A 140 -5.60 -1.66 -5.52
N GLN A 141 -6.20 -0.95 -4.56
CA GLN A 141 -6.75 -1.54 -3.34
C GLN A 141 -7.95 -2.45 -3.64
N ILE A 142 -8.80 -2.11 -4.60
CA ILE A 142 -9.87 -2.98 -5.11
C ILE A 142 -9.26 -4.27 -5.71
N LEU A 143 -8.21 -4.15 -6.52
CA LEU A 143 -7.52 -5.31 -7.09
C LEU A 143 -6.84 -6.18 -6.02
N ASP A 144 -6.29 -5.58 -4.99
CA ASP A 144 -5.72 -6.31 -3.85
C ASP A 144 -6.81 -7.05 -3.05
N ALA A 145 -8.01 -6.47 -2.92
CA ALA A 145 -9.15 -7.14 -2.32
C ALA A 145 -9.62 -8.33 -3.16
N LEU A 146 -9.71 -8.20 -4.48
CA LEU A 146 -10.01 -9.32 -5.39
C LEU A 146 -8.94 -10.42 -5.31
N LYS A 147 -7.66 -10.05 -5.27
CA LYS A 147 -6.55 -10.99 -5.13
C LYS A 147 -6.66 -11.82 -3.85
N ASP A 148 -6.99 -11.19 -2.75
CA ASP A 148 -7.06 -11.81 -1.43
C ASP A 148 -8.50 -12.12 -0.97
N ILE A 149 -9.46 -12.20 -1.87
CA ILE A 149 -10.92 -12.35 -1.61
C ILE A 149 -11.25 -13.48 -0.63
N LYS A 150 -10.50 -14.58 -0.66
CA LYS A 150 -10.66 -15.72 0.25
C LYS A 150 -10.07 -15.49 1.64
N LYS A 151 -9.35 -14.40 1.85
CA LYS A 151 -8.65 -14.08 3.11
C LYS A 151 -9.26 -12.89 3.83
N ILE A 152 -10.29 -12.28 3.25
CA ILE A 152 -11.00 -11.17 3.89
C ILE A 152 -11.79 -11.74 5.06
N PRO A 153 -11.50 -11.32 6.30
CA PRO A 153 -12.19 -11.88 7.47
C PRO A 153 -13.60 -11.32 7.60
N ALA A 154 -14.45 -12.05 8.33
CA ALA A 154 -15.85 -11.72 8.61
C ALA A 154 -16.74 -11.57 7.36
N THR A 155 -16.31 -12.14 6.21
CA THR A 155 -17.10 -12.21 4.98
C THR A 155 -16.80 -13.49 4.22
N THR A 156 -17.71 -13.90 3.34
CA THR A 156 -17.46 -14.99 2.40
C THR A 156 -16.92 -14.46 1.08
N PRO A 157 -16.22 -15.29 0.28
CA PRO A 157 -15.80 -14.88 -1.07
C PRO A 157 -16.96 -14.39 -1.95
N GLU A 158 -18.13 -14.99 -1.79
CA GLU A 158 -19.35 -14.64 -2.51
C GLU A 158 -19.87 -13.25 -2.14
N ASN A 159 -19.99 -12.96 -0.84
CA ASN A 159 -20.41 -11.66 -0.35
C ASN A 159 -19.41 -10.57 -0.74
N ALA A 160 -18.11 -10.86 -0.60
CA ALA A 160 -17.04 -9.94 -1.00
C ALA A 160 -17.07 -9.67 -2.52
N PHE A 161 -17.33 -10.68 -3.34
CA PHE A 161 -17.47 -10.55 -4.78
C PHE A 161 -18.64 -9.63 -5.15
N THR A 162 -19.83 -9.89 -4.56
CA THR A 162 -21.03 -9.06 -4.78
C THR A 162 -20.79 -7.61 -4.37
N TYR A 163 -20.14 -7.42 -3.23
CA TYR A 163 -19.83 -6.09 -2.72
C TYR A 163 -18.84 -5.34 -3.65
N LEU A 164 -17.75 -6.00 -4.07
CA LEU A 164 -16.78 -5.43 -5.00
C LEU A 164 -17.38 -5.16 -6.39
N LYS A 165 -18.29 -6.03 -6.86
CA LYS A 165 -19.06 -5.77 -8.09
C LYS A 165 -19.83 -4.45 -7.98
N ASN A 166 -20.53 -4.23 -6.87
CA ASN A 166 -21.29 -3.00 -6.66
C ASN A 166 -20.39 -1.75 -6.58
N ILE A 167 -19.19 -1.86 -5.99
CA ILE A 167 -18.19 -0.79 -5.99
C ILE A 167 -17.77 -0.49 -7.44
N ILE A 168 -17.30 -1.50 -8.17
CA ILE A 168 -16.76 -1.33 -9.54
C ILE A 168 -17.85 -0.81 -10.50
N GLN A 169 -19.10 -1.24 -10.32
CA GLN A 169 -20.21 -0.77 -11.13
C GLN A 169 -20.50 0.74 -10.98
N LYS A 170 -20.22 1.31 -9.79
CA LYS A 170 -20.39 2.73 -9.50
C LYS A 170 -19.21 3.60 -9.93
N GLU A 171 -18.10 2.99 -10.29
CA GLU A 171 -16.92 3.71 -10.78
C GLU A 171 -17.19 4.33 -12.16
N THR A 172 -16.45 5.40 -12.45
CA THR A 172 -16.45 6.01 -13.77
C THR A 172 -15.92 5.03 -14.82
N LYS A 173 -16.30 5.21 -16.08
CA LYS A 173 -15.80 4.37 -17.18
C LYS A 173 -14.28 4.40 -17.26
N ASP A 174 -13.66 5.55 -17.06
CA ASP A 174 -12.20 5.69 -17.04
C ASP A 174 -11.56 4.86 -15.93
N ASN A 175 -12.13 4.86 -14.72
CA ASN A 175 -11.64 4.05 -13.61
C ASN A 175 -11.81 2.54 -13.89
N GLN A 176 -12.89 2.14 -14.54
CA GLN A 176 -13.12 0.75 -14.94
C GLN A 176 -12.10 0.29 -15.99
N ILE A 177 -11.71 1.17 -16.93
CA ILE A 177 -10.63 0.91 -17.90
C ILE A 177 -9.29 0.80 -17.17
N LYS A 178 -8.95 1.75 -16.29
CA LYS A 178 -7.71 1.70 -15.49
C LYS A 178 -7.61 0.44 -14.62
N LEU A 179 -8.72 -0.02 -14.04
CA LEU A 179 -8.76 -1.30 -13.32
C LEU A 179 -8.31 -2.47 -14.20
N THR A 180 -8.77 -2.50 -15.46
CA THR A 180 -8.35 -3.52 -16.44
C THR A 180 -6.86 -3.44 -16.72
N GLU A 181 -6.33 -2.24 -16.96
CA GLU A 181 -4.90 -2.02 -17.24
C GLU A 181 -4.03 -2.46 -16.05
N TYR A 182 -4.36 -2.03 -14.84
CA TYR A 182 -3.63 -2.44 -13.64
C TYR A 182 -3.74 -3.95 -13.38
N ALA A 183 -4.89 -4.56 -13.67
CA ALA A 183 -5.12 -6.00 -13.46
C ALA A 183 -4.21 -6.88 -14.33
N MET A 184 -3.69 -6.37 -15.46
CA MET A 184 -2.72 -7.10 -16.30
C MET A 184 -1.44 -7.49 -15.54
N LYS A 185 -1.08 -6.74 -14.50
CA LYS A 185 0.07 -7.05 -13.62
C LYS A 185 -0.29 -7.93 -12.43
N TYR A 186 -1.55 -8.28 -12.28
CA TYR A 186 -2.03 -9.15 -11.18
C TYR A 186 -2.08 -10.63 -11.62
N THR A 187 -2.37 -11.48 -10.65
CA THR A 187 -2.43 -12.94 -10.90
C THR A 187 -3.62 -13.30 -11.79
N PRO A 188 -3.57 -14.44 -12.52
CA PRO A 188 -4.69 -14.91 -13.32
C PRO A 188 -6.02 -14.97 -12.54
N ARG A 189 -5.97 -15.37 -11.25
CA ARG A 189 -7.17 -15.39 -10.38
C ARG A 189 -7.80 -14.00 -10.23
N THR A 190 -6.98 -12.95 -10.05
CA THR A 190 -7.48 -11.57 -9.94
C THR A 190 -8.11 -11.12 -11.25
N ARG A 191 -7.47 -11.43 -12.38
CA ARG A 191 -7.97 -11.12 -13.73
C ARG A 191 -9.29 -11.84 -14.03
N VAL A 192 -9.42 -13.09 -13.62
CA VAL A 192 -10.67 -13.87 -13.72
C VAL A 192 -11.82 -13.20 -12.95
N LEU A 193 -11.55 -12.80 -11.69
CA LEU A 193 -12.57 -12.17 -10.85
C LEU A 193 -13.00 -10.80 -11.39
N LEU A 194 -12.02 -9.96 -11.78
CA LEU A 194 -12.34 -8.66 -12.36
C LEU A 194 -13.07 -8.82 -13.69
N GLY A 195 -12.59 -9.70 -14.59
CA GLY A 195 -13.23 -9.95 -15.87
C GLY A 195 -14.67 -10.45 -15.71
N ALA A 196 -14.91 -11.33 -14.74
CA ALA A 196 -16.26 -11.79 -14.42
C ALA A 196 -17.16 -10.63 -13.97
N ILE A 197 -16.68 -9.75 -13.08
CA ILE A 197 -17.39 -8.55 -12.67
C ILE A 197 -17.69 -7.64 -13.87
N LEU A 198 -16.69 -7.32 -14.67
CA LEU A 198 -16.83 -6.43 -15.83
C LEU A 198 -17.86 -6.97 -16.84
N LYS A 199 -17.87 -8.28 -17.06
CA LYS A 199 -18.88 -8.93 -17.90
C LYS A 199 -20.27 -8.78 -17.33
N GLU A 200 -20.47 -9.02 -16.03
CA GLU A 200 -21.78 -8.91 -15.37
C GLU A 200 -22.33 -7.48 -15.36
N ILE A 201 -21.46 -6.45 -15.41
CA ILE A 201 -21.88 -5.05 -15.49
C ILE A 201 -21.92 -4.50 -16.91
N GLY A 202 -21.76 -5.35 -17.93
CA GLY A 202 -21.92 -4.98 -19.34
C GLY A 202 -20.67 -4.45 -20.04
N LEU A 203 -19.50 -4.48 -19.41
CA LEU A 203 -18.21 -4.03 -19.97
C LEU A 203 -17.50 -5.17 -20.71
N TRP A 204 -18.07 -5.60 -21.81
CA TRP A 204 -17.64 -6.79 -22.55
C TRP A 204 -16.24 -6.68 -23.14
N GLU A 205 -15.86 -5.51 -23.66
CA GLU A 205 -14.54 -5.28 -24.25
C GLU A 205 -13.43 -5.46 -23.21
N GLU A 206 -13.59 -4.82 -22.06
CA GLU A 206 -12.62 -4.90 -20.96
C GLU A 206 -12.55 -6.31 -20.34
N ALA A 207 -13.71 -6.95 -20.20
CA ALA A 207 -13.77 -8.35 -19.77
C ALA A 207 -13.04 -9.28 -20.74
N PHE A 208 -13.20 -9.07 -22.05
CA PHE A 208 -12.57 -9.86 -23.08
C PHE A 208 -11.04 -9.69 -23.10
N LYS A 209 -10.54 -8.45 -22.97
CA LYS A 209 -9.09 -8.17 -22.83
C LYS A 209 -8.46 -8.99 -21.70
N LEU A 210 -9.15 -9.09 -20.56
CA LEU A 210 -8.66 -9.92 -19.44
C LEU A 210 -8.73 -11.41 -19.76
N LYS A 211 -9.82 -11.86 -20.42
CA LYS A 211 -10.02 -13.26 -20.78
C LYS A 211 -8.91 -13.80 -21.69
N GLU A 212 -8.48 -13.03 -22.68
CA GLU A 212 -7.41 -13.40 -23.63
C GLU A 212 -6.07 -13.65 -22.95
N THR A 213 -5.83 -13.07 -21.78
CA THR A 213 -4.61 -13.25 -21.00
C THR A 213 -4.61 -14.53 -20.14
N LEU A 214 -5.69 -15.31 -20.15
CA LEU A 214 -5.87 -16.46 -19.29
C LEU A 214 -5.58 -17.76 -20.05
N ASN A 215 -4.97 -18.71 -19.35
CA ASN A 215 -4.84 -20.07 -19.90
C ASN A 215 -6.25 -20.74 -19.88
N PRO A 216 -6.78 -21.21 -21.03
CA PRO A 216 -8.14 -21.72 -21.15
C PRO A 216 -8.41 -23.00 -20.34
N ILE A 217 -7.37 -23.78 -20.00
CA ILE A 217 -7.53 -25.03 -19.23
C ILE A 217 -7.40 -24.84 -17.72
N THR A 218 -6.99 -23.66 -17.27
CA THR A 218 -6.83 -23.40 -15.82
C THR A 218 -8.18 -23.17 -15.16
N THR A 219 -8.45 -23.89 -14.08
CA THR A 219 -9.65 -23.70 -13.25
C THR A 219 -9.36 -22.94 -11.96
N PHE A 220 -10.34 -22.23 -11.45
CA PHE A 220 -10.19 -21.36 -10.28
C PHE A 220 -11.20 -21.71 -9.19
N LYS A 221 -10.70 -22.31 -8.10
CA LYS A 221 -11.52 -22.61 -6.91
C LYS A 221 -11.68 -21.33 -6.07
N ILE A 222 -12.81 -20.65 -6.19
CA ILE A 222 -13.03 -19.37 -5.52
C ILE A 222 -14.09 -19.50 -4.41
N GLY A 223 -15.16 -20.26 -4.65
CA GLY A 223 -16.28 -20.42 -3.71
C GLY A 223 -17.38 -19.39 -3.95
N ILE A 224 -17.74 -19.18 -5.22
CA ILE A 224 -18.86 -18.33 -5.65
C ILE A 224 -19.88 -19.25 -6.33
N SER A 225 -21.17 -19.13 -5.95
CA SER A 225 -22.25 -19.90 -6.53
C SER A 225 -22.61 -19.47 -7.95
N SER A 226 -23.33 -20.31 -8.67
CA SER A 226 -23.86 -19.94 -10.00
C SER A 226 -24.98 -18.91 -9.91
N ASP A 227 -25.66 -18.79 -8.78
CA ASP A 227 -26.71 -17.80 -8.56
C ASP A 227 -26.10 -16.39 -8.47
N THR A 228 -24.94 -16.28 -7.81
CA THR A 228 -24.21 -14.99 -7.68
C THR A 228 -23.43 -14.63 -8.94
N LEU A 229 -22.88 -15.63 -9.65
CA LEU A 229 -22.11 -15.46 -10.87
C LEU A 229 -22.58 -16.47 -11.93
N PRO A 230 -23.64 -16.16 -12.70
CA PRO A 230 -24.13 -17.06 -13.76
C PRO A 230 -23.09 -17.41 -14.80
N SER A 231 -22.18 -16.48 -15.09
CA SER A 231 -21.11 -16.65 -16.06
C SER A 231 -19.87 -17.39 -15.51
N LYS A 232 -19.93 -18.01 -14.30
CA LYS A 232 -18.75 -18.64 -13.66
C LYS A 232 -18.06 -19.69 -14.53
N LYS A 233 -18.85 -20.51 -15.27
CA LYS A 233 -18.31 -21.54 -16.18
C LYS A 233 -17.49 -20.93 -17.31
N TYR A 234 -17.91 -19.79 -17.86
CA TYR A 234 -17.17 -19.06 -18.88
C TYR A 234 -15.78 -18.62 -18.38
N TRP A 235 -15.66 -18.35 -17.09
CA TRP A 235 -14.40 -17.94 -16.44
C TRP A 235 -13.62 -19.10 -15.79
N ASN A 236 -14.02 -20.36 -16.03
CA ASN A 236 -13.44 -21.54 -15.41
C ASN A 236 -13.40 -21.48 -13.87
N ILE A 237 -14.38 -20.81 -13.26
CA ILE A 237 -14.57 -20.75 -11.81
C ILE A 237 -15.37 -21.98 -11.36
N ILE A 238 -14.85 -22.70 -10.38
CA ILE A 238 -15.45 -23.92 -9.82
C ILE A 238 -15.65 -23.79 -8.31
#